data_56ec5cf97f5b9db27aa33a28bfcced44
#
_entry.id   56ec5cf97f5b9db27aa33a28bfcced44
#
_cell.length_a   1.000
_cell.length_b   1.000
_cell.length_c   1.000
_cell.angle_alpha   90.00
_cell.angle_beta   90.00
_cell.angle_gamma   90.00
#
_symmetry.space_group_name_H-M   'P 1'
#
loop_
_entity.id
_entity.type
_entity.pdbx_description
1 polymer ?
#
loop_
_entity_poly.entity_id
_entity_poly.type
_entity_poly.pdbx_seq_one_letter_code
_entity_poly.pdbx_strand_id
1 'polypeptide(L)'
;MDTLWALLSVGLCVGLGWVAYRMEPHWVSKDGERFLCAGQMMNTFGDPLSRWRETRVTLLTAGQVRVDQKKLLGRSTSFWQVQHRSPEPPRGKAVFVLRGSTDDGTPALLTLRMPARSRAVATLSQHIASPSQP
;
A
#
# COMPACT_ATOMS: atom_id res chain seq x y z
N MET A 1 16.06 -13.91 41.16
CA MET A 1 14.71 -13.97 40.58
C MET A 1 14.37 -12.71 39.80
N ASP A 2 14.72 -11.53 40.33
CA ASP A 2 14.39 -10.27 39.66
C ASP A 2 15.09 -10.10 38.33
N THR A 3 16.30 -10.64 38.19
CA THR A 3 17.06 -10.58 36.93
C THR A 3 16.37 -11.40 35.83
N LEU A 4 15.80 -12.54 36.18
CA LEU A 4 15.10 -13.41 35.24
C LEU A 4 13.85 -12.72 34.68
N TRP A 5 13.06 -12.10 35.57
CA TRP A 5 11.90 -11.35 35.17
C TRP A 5 12.26 -10.15 34.28
N ALA A 6 13.33 -9.44 34.60
CA ALA A 6 13.81 -8.33 33.78
C ALA A 6 14.19 -8.80 32.38
N LEU A 7 14.92 -9.92 32.30
CA LEU A 7 15.31 -10.47 31.01
C LEU A 7 14.12 -10.93 30.17
N LEU A 8 13.13 -11.57 30.81
CA LEU A 8 11.91 -11.99 30.13
C LEU A 8 11.12 -10.78 29.60
N SER A 9 11.01 -9.72 30.42
CA SER A 9 10.31 -8.50 30.03
C SER A 9 10.99 -7.83 28.84
N VAL A 10 12.31 -7.70 28.87
CA VAL A 10 13.09 -7.12 27.77
C VAL A 10 12.95 -7.96 26.52
N GLY A 11 13.06 -9.29 26.64
CA GLY A 11 12.89 -10.18 25.50
C GLY A 11 11.52 -10.09 24.87
N LEU A 12 10.47 -10.00 25.71
CA LEU A 12 9.10 -9.84 25.22
C LEU A 12 8.92 -8.50 24.49
N CYS A 13 9.43 -7.42 25.07
CA CYS A 13 9.34 -6.09 24.43
C CYS A 13 10.09 -6.04 23.09
N VAL A 14 11.28 -6.62 23.05
CA VAL A 14 12.05 -6.69 21.79
C VAL A 14 11.32 -7.53 20.76
N GLY A 15 10.76 -8.67 21.15
CA GLY A 15 9.99 -9.54 20.26
C GLY A 15 8.76 -8.86 19.72
N LEU A 16 7.98 -8.18 20.57
CA LEU A 16 6.80 -7.42 20.14
C LEU A 16 7.17 -6.27 19.23
N GLY A 17 8.23 -5.55 19.56
CA GLY A 17 8.72 -4.45 18.73
C GLY A 17 9.17 -4.95 17.35
N TRP A 18 9.84 -6.10 17.31
CA TRP A 18 10.27 -6.70 16.05
C TRP A 18 9.06 -7.10 15.18
N VAL A 19 8.05 -7.74 15.79
CA VAL A 19 6.83 -8.12 15.08
C VAL A 19 6.11 -6.89 14.56
N ALA A 20 5.96 -5.85 15.40
CA ALA A 20 5.33 -4.60 14.99
C ALA A 20 6.09 -3.92 13.85
N TYR A 21 7.43 -3.94 13.89
CA TYR A 21 8.26 -3.36 12.84
C TYR A 21 8.10 -4.11 11.51
N ARG A 22 7.92 -5.42 11.56
CA ARG A 22 7.72 -6.24 10.36
C ARG A 22 6.32 -6.17 9.77
N MET A 23 5.34 -5.78 10.57
CA MET A 23 3.96 -5.67 10.11
C MET A 23 3.81 -4.40 9.27
N GLU A 24 3.41 -4.58 8.03
CA GLU A 24 3.06 -3.44 7.20
C GLU A 24 1.72 -2.85 7.66
N PRO A 25 1.58 -1.50 7.65
CA PRO A 25 0.30 -0.90 7.98
C PRO A 25 -0.74 -1.34 6.98
N HIS A 26 -1.84 -1.89 7.49
CA HIS A 26 -2.94 -2.32 6.64
C HIS A 26 -4.25 -2.17 7.37
N TRP A 27 -5.18 -1.50 6.74
CA TRP A 27 -6.53 -1.30 7.25
C TRP A 27 -7.47 -1.20 6.06
N VAL A 28 -8.67 -1.74 6.21
CA VAL A 28 -9.69 -1.71 5.17
C VAL A 28 -11.01 -1.27 5.79
N SER A 29 -11.69 -0.32 5.14
CA SER A 29 -13.02 0.11 5.58
C SER A 29 -14.05 -1.00 5.36
N LYS A 30 -15.22 -0.87 6.00
CA LYS A 30 -16.27 -1.88 5.90
C LYS A 30 -16.76 -2.09 4.46
N ASP A 31 -16.81 -1.03 3.69
CA ASP A 31 -17.23 -1.08 2.28
C ASP A 31 -16.10 -1.49 1.32
N GLY A 32 -14.88 -1.61 1.82
CA GLY A 32 -13.72 -1.96 1.00
C GLY A 32 -13.22 -0.83 0.11
N GLU A 33 -13.82 0.34 0.15
CA GLU A 33 -13.49 1.45 -0.75
C GLU A 33 -12.32 2.30 -0.26
N ARG A 34 -11.98 2.20 1.03
CA ARG A 34 -10.85 2.91 1.62
C ARG A 34 -9.96 1.94 2.36
N PHE A 35 -8.67 2.06 2.15
CA PHE A 35 -7.73 1.18 2.84
C PHE A 35 -6.35 1.82 2.97
N LEU A 36 -5.57 1.27 3.88
CA LEU A 36 -4.16 1.60 4.07
C LEU A 36 -3.32 0.43 3.61
N CYS A 37 -2.24 0.73 2.90
CA CYS A 37 -1.29 -0.27 2.46
C CYS A 37 0.08 0.37 2.27
N ALA A 38 1.08 -0.45 1.90
CA ALA A 38 2.40 0.05 1.54
C ALA A 38 2.38 0.45 0.07
N GLY A 39 2.91 1.63 -0.23
CA GLY A 39 3.01 2.12 -1.60
C GLY A 39 4.40 2.62 -1.92
N GLN A 40 4.85 2.37 -3.14
CA GLN A 40 6.13 2.83 -3.64
C GLN A 40 5.95 3.46 -4.99
N MET A 41 6.43 4.69 -5.15
CA MET A 41 6.40 5.38 -6.42
C MET A 41 7.56 4.93 -7.30
N MET A 42 7.28 4.68 -8.57
CA MET A 42 8.27 4.21 -9.54
C MET A 42 8.18 5.05 -10.81
N ASN A 43 9.28 5.11 -11.56
CA ASN A 43 9.23 5.71 -12.89
C ASN A 43 8.60 4.72 -13.89
N THR A 44 8.39 5.16 -15.12
CA THR A 44 7.77 4.32 -16.15
C THR A 44 8.67 3.16 -16.59
N PHE A 45 9.94 3.17 -16.22
CA PHE A 45 10.88 2.08 -16.49
C PHE A 45 10.94 1.05 -15.37
N GLY A 46 10.20 1.27 -14.27
CA GLY A 46 10.18 0.36 -13.13
C GLY A 46 11.21 0.65 -12.05
N ASP A 47 11.94 1.75 -12.15
CA ASP A 47 12.94 2.12 -11.13
C ASP A 47 12.25 2.84 -9.97
N PRO A 48 12.58 2.50 -8.71
CA PRO A 48 11.97 3.15 -7.56
C PRO A 48 12.32 4.64 -7.48
N LEU A 49 11.31 5.47 -7.28
CA LEU A 49 11.47 6.91 -7.03
C LEU A 49 11.33 7.26 -5.56
N SER A 50 10.78 6.36 -4.76
CA SER A 50 10.58 6.57 -3.33
C SER A 50 10.75 5.27 -2.58
N ARG A 51 10.79 5.38 -1.24
CA ARG A 51 10.73 4.21 -0.37
C ARG A 51 9.29 3.75 -0.24
N TRP A 52 9.10 2.52 0.25
CA TRP A 52 7.79 2.05 0.64
C TRP A 52 7.26 2.92 1.77
N ARG A 53 6.07 3.48 1.58
CA ARG A 53 5.44 4.39 2.54
C ARG A 53 4.02 3.95 2.83
N GLU A 54 3.53 4.31 4.02
CA GLU A 54 2.12 4.17 4.33
C GLU A 54 1.31 5.01 3.36
N THR A 55 0.38 4.36 2.67
CA THR A 55 -0.40 4.98 1.61
C THR A 55 -1.88 4.74 1.90
N ARG A 56 -2.65 5.81 1.94
CA ARG A 56 -4.10 5.75 2.10
C ARG A 56 -4.74 5.84 0.71
N VAL A 57 -5.57 4.86 0.40
CA VAL A 57 -6.21 4.76 -0.91
C VAL A 57 -7.71 4.85 -0.74
N THR A 58 -8.35 5.68 -1.56
CA THR A 58 -9.80 5.79 -1.65
C THR A 58 -10.21 5.45 -3.08
N LEU A 59 -11.04 4.44 -3.24
CA LEU A 59 -11.51 4.03 -4.56
C LEU A 59 -12.60 4.99 -5.04
N LEU A 60 -12.44 5.44 -6.27
CA LEU A 60 -13.41 6.27 -6.95
C LEU A 60 -14.09 5.45 -8.05
N THR A 61 -14.81 6.10 -8.95
CA THR A 61 -15.48 5.42 -10.06
C THR A 61 -14.52 5.21 -11.24
N ALA A 62 -14.83 4.23 -12.08
CA ALA A 62 -14.11 3.96 -13.33
C ALA A 62 -12.62 3.60 -13.15
N GLY A 63 -12.29 2.88 -12.08
CA GLY A 63 -10.91 2.45 -11.84
C GLY A 63 -9.98 3.54 -11.34
N GLN A 64 -10.50 4.74 -11.12
CA GLN A 64 -9.73 5.85 -10.58
C GLN A 64 -9.63 5.74 -9.07
N VAL A 65 -8.47 6.04 -8.51
CA VAL A 65 -8.24 6.02 -7.07
C VAL A 65 -7.59 7.33 -6.62
N ARG A 66 -7.97 7.75 -5.43
CA ARG A 66 -7.33 8.86 -4.74
C ARG A 66 -6.31 8.30 -3.77
N VAL A 67 -5.09 8.81 -3.84
CA VAL A 67 -3.99 8.36 -2.99
C VAL A 67 -3.51 9.52 -2.13
N ASP A 68 -3.51 9.29 -0.82
CA ASP A 68 -2.97 10.23 0.16
C ASP A 68 -1.73 9.61 0.78
N GLN A 69 -0.60 10.31 0.69
CA GLN A 69 0.64 9.90 1.34
C GLN A 69 1.05 10.95 2.35
N LYS A 70 1.46 10.49 3.53
CA LYS A 70 1.95 11.37 4.57
C LYS A 70 3.36 11.81 4.24
N LYS A 71 3.57 13.12 4.17
CA LYS A 71 4.88 13.73 4.02
C LYS A 71 5.35 14.28 5.35
N LEU A 72 6.64 14.64 5.43
CA LEU A 72 7.22 15.21 6.63
C LEU A 72 6.51 16.49 7.08
N LEU A 73 6.07 17.32 6.13
CA LEU A 73 5.40 18.59 6.37
C LEU A 73 3.99 18.63 5.77
N GLY A 74 3.19 17.59 6.00
CA GLY A 74 1.82 17.57 5.53
C GLY A 74 1.46 16.29 4.79
N ARG A 75 0.42 16.38 3.96
CA ARG A 75 -0.06 15.26 3.16
C ARG A 75 -0.04 15.62 1.68
N SER A 76 0.26 14.63 0.87
CA SER A 76 0.17 14.75 -0.59
C SER A 76 -1.01 13.93 -1.08
N THR A 77 -1.90 14.56 -1.85
CA THR A 77 -3.03 13.89 -2.48
C THR A 77 -2.78 13.83 -3.97
N SER A 78 -2.96 12.64 -4.53
CA SER A 78 -2.81 12.43 -5.97
C SER A 78 -3.88 11.46 -6.47
N PHE A 79 -4.13 11.51 -7.78
CA PHE A 79 -5.11 10.64 -8.42
C PHE A 79 -4.39 9.69 -9.36
N TRP A 80 -4.77 8.41 -9.29
CA TRP A 80 -4.14 7.35 -10.06
C TRP A 80 -5.20 6.46 -10.66
N GLN A 81 -4.84 5.73 -11.68
CA GLN A 81 -5.72 4.76 -12.30
C GLN A 81 -5.14 3.36 -12.12
N VAL A 82 -5.96 2.42 -11.67
CA VAL A 82 -5.54 1.04 -11.50
C VAL A 82 -5.29 0.45 -12.88
N GLN A 83 -4.07 -0.06 -13.10
CA GLN A 83 -3.67 -0.60 -14.39
C GLN A 83 -3.74 -2.11 -14.43
N HIS A 84 -3.06 -2.77 -13.51
CA HIS A 84 -3.05 -4.23 -13.47
C HIS A 84 -2.56 -4.73 -12.11
N ARG A 85 -2.80 -6.02 -11.88
CA ARG A 85 -2.26 -6.74 -10.74
C ARG A 85 -0.99 -7.45 -11.18
N SER A 86 0.06 -7.39 -10.37
CA SER A 86 1.31 -8.09 -10.69
C SER A 86 1.08 -9.60 -10.75
N PRO A 87 1.57 -10.28 -11.81
CA PRO A 87 1.45 -11.73 -11.92
C PRO A 87 2.40 -12.48 -10.98
N GLU A 88 3.45 -11.82 -10.48
CA GLU A 88 4.46 -12.45 -9.64
C GLU A 88 4.64 -11.66 -8.34
N PRO A 89 3.61 -11.60 -7.47
CA PRO A 89 3.75 -10.87 -6.21
C PRO A 89 4.62 -11.66 -5.21
N PRO A 90 5.19 -10.98 -4.21
CA PRO A 90 5.82 -11.68 -3.09
C PRO A 90 4.84 -12.63 -2.41
N ARG A 91 5.36 -13.69 -1.82
CA ARG A 91 4.55 -14.71 -1.17
C ARG A 91 3.63 -14.10 -0.09
N GLY A 92 2.35 -14.41 -0.16
CA GLY A 92 1.36 -13.92 0.79
C GLY A 92 0.94 -12.47 0.57
N LYS A 93 1.39 -11.86 -0.52
CA LYS A 93 1.09 -10.46 -0.84
C LYS A 93 0.40 -10.35 -2.18
N ALA A 94 -0.37 -9.29 -2.35
CA ALA A 94 -0.88 -8.88 -3.65
C ALA A 94 -0.28 -7.51 -3.98
N VAL A 95 0.11 -7.33 -5.22
CA VAL A 95 0.73 -6.10 -5.68
C VAL A 95 -0.06 -5.57 -6.86
N PHE A 96 -0.45 -4.31 -6.78
CA PHE A 96 -1.19 -3.63 -7.85
C PHE A 96 -0.35 -2.48 -8.38
N VAL A 97 -0.39 -2.27 -9.68
CA VAL A 97 0.31 -1.18 -10.34
C VAL A 97 -0.72 -0.16 -10.83
N LEU A 98 -0.51 1.09 -10.43
CA LEU A 98 -1.37 2.20 -10.78
C LEU A 98 -0.59 3.19 -11.65
N ARG A 99 -1.29 3.84 -12.56
CA ARG A 99 -0.71 4.83 -13.46
C ARG A 99 -1.17 6.22 -13.08
N GLY A 100 -0.25 7.15 -13.10
CA GLY A 100 -0.53 8.55 -12.80
C GLY A 100 0.67 9.43 -13.12
N SER A 101 0.75 10.54 -12.43
CA SER A 101 1.87 11.47 -12.60
C SER A 101 2.32 12.02 -11.26
N THR A 102 3.58 12.42 -11.21
CA THR A 102 4.14 13.10 -10.04
C THR A 102 3.63 14.54 -9.95
N ASP A 103 3.96 15.23 -8.86
CA ASP A 103 3.53 16.62 -8.64
C ASP A 103 4.00 17.56 -9.75
N ASP A 104 5.11 17.25 -10.40
CA ASP A 104 5.66 18.02 -11.50
C ASP A 104 5.09 17.63 -12.87
N GLY A 105 4.14 16.70 -12.90
CA GLY A 105 3.49 16.24 -14.12
C GLY A 105 4.22 15.14 -14.87
N THR A 106 5.33 14.62 -14.34
CA THR A 106 6.06 13.51 -14.95
C THR A 106 5.26 12.22 -14.82
N PRO A 107 5.05 11.44 -15.90
CA PRO A 107 4.39 10.15 -15.79
C PRO A 107 5.11 9.22 -14.82
N ALA A 108 4.35 8.55 -13.98
CA ALA A 108 4.90 7.66 -12.96
C ALA A 108 3.95 6.49 -12.71
N LEU A 109 4.47 5.46 -12.07
CA LEU A 109 3.71 4.31 -11.62
C LEU A 109 3.72 4.29 -10.08
N LEU A 110 2.63 3.84 -9.51
CA LEU A 110 2.52 3.62 -8.07
C LEU A 110 2.26 2.14 -7.85
N THR A 111 3.12 1.52 -7.07
CA THR A 111 2.97 0.10 -6.71
C THR A 111 2.39 0.02 -5.31
N LEU A 112 1.25 -0.67 -5.17
CA LEU A 112 0.61 -0.92 -3.88
C LEU A 112 0.82 -2.36 -3.48
N ARG A 113 1.26 -2.58 -2.26
CA ARG A 113 1.49 -3.92 -1.70
C ARG A 113 0.60 -4.12 -0.47
N MET A 114 -0.12 -5.22 -0.44
CA MET A 114 -1.05 -5.52 0.64
C MET A 114 -1.14 -7.03 0.86
N PRO A 115 -1.67 -7.49 2.01
CA PRO A 115 -1.89 -8.92 2.21
C PRO A 115 -2.83 -9.49 1.14
N ALA A 116 -2.49 -10.66 0.62
CA ALA A 116 -3.26 -11.29 -0.45
C ALA A 116 -4.70 -11.61 -0.05
N ARG A 117 -4.95 -11.78 1.25
CA ARG A 117 -6.28 -12.10 1.80
C ARG A 117 -7.10 -10.85 2.11
N SER A 118 -6.58 -9.67 1.86
CA SER A 118 -7.29 -8.43 2.18
C SER A 118 -8.53 -8.27 1.32
N ARG A 119 -9.58 -7.69 1.90
CA ARG A 119 -10.79 -7.30 1.15
C ARG A 119 -10.47 -6.27 0.07
N ALA A 120 -9.45 -5.45 0.29
CA ALA A 120 -9.01 -4.47 -0.69
C ALA A 120 -8.57 -5.13 -2.00
N VAL A 121 -7.99 -6.34 -1.94
CA VAL A 121 -7.58 -7.09 -3.14
C VAL A 121 -8.78 -7.39 -4.03
N ALA A 122 -9.88 -7.86 -3.45
CA ALA A 122 -11.08 -8.16 -4.21
C ALA A 122 -11.66 -6.89 -4.84
N THR A 123 -11.72 -5.80 -4.10
CA THR A 123 -12.26 -4.53 -4.58
C THR A 123 -11.41 -3.95 -5.72
N LEU A 124 -10.09 -3.96 -5.56
CA LEU A 124 -9.18 -3.50 -6.61
C LEU A 124 -9.24 -4.39 -7.85
N SER A 125 -9.36 -5.70 -7.66
CA SER A 125 -9.49 -6.63 -8.79
C SER A 125 -10.76 -6.37 -9.59
N GLN A 126 -11.85 -6.01 -8.91
CA GLN A 126 -13.10 -5.62 -9.59
C GLN A 126 -12.90 -4.34 -10.41
N HIS A 127 -12.11 -3.40 -9.93
CA HIS A 127 -11.83 -2.18 -10.69
C HIS A 127 -11.05 -2.46 -11.98
N ILE A 128 -10.17 -3.46 -11.97
CA ILE A 128 -9.47 -3.90 -13.18
C ILE A 128 -10.41 -4.65 -14.11
N ALA A 129 -11.24 -5.54 -13.55
CA ALA A 129 -12.15 -6.38 -14.29
C ALA A 129 -13.34 -5.60 -14.87
N SER A 130 -13.66 -4.44 -14.30
CA SER A 130 -14.62 -3.50 -14.90
C SER A 130 -13.84 -2.60 -15.84
N PRO A 131 -13.44 -3.07 -17.01
CA PRO A 131 -12.73 -2.18 -17.91
C PRO A 131 -13.65 -1.02 -18.20
N SER A 132 -13.13 0.18 -18.01
CA SER A 132 -13.76 1.36 -18.55
C SER A 132 -13.88 1.09 -20.05
N GLN A 133 -14.89 0.38 -20.41
CA GLN A 133 -15.12 0.06 -21.81
C GLN A 133 -15.27 1.37 -22.56
N PRO A 134 -14.38 1.64 -23.50
CA PRO A 134 -14.65 2.73 -24.40
C PRO A 134 -15.94 2.46 -25.13
#